data_87db3392d1f4ef0811051e4491a99db1
#
_entry.id   87db3392d1f4ef0811051e4491a99db1
#
_cell.length_a   1.000
_cell.length_b   1.000
_cell.length_c   1.000
_cell.angle_alpha   90.00
_cell.angle_beta   90.00
_cell.angle_gamma   90.00
#
_symmetry.space_group_name_H-M   'P 1'
#
loop_
_entity.id
_entity.type
_entity.pdbx_description
1 polymer ?
#
loop_
_entity_poly.entity_id
_entity_poly.type
_entity_poly.pdbx_seq_one_letter_code
_entity_poly.pdbx_strand_id
1 'polypeptide(L)'
;MYQALRQATIDSYNRLIDIAINEEVDCVLLAGDLYDSPEGTLAEQFALVKGLERLDQAGIASFILFGNHDYKSQKEKHLALPASTRVFPRQVTTLEFTTARGDQVAITGFSYPKRWLTEDYSQYFPKRYNHVDYHIGMFHGQESQGNSQLDHYAPFQKSHLQQLAYDYWALGHIHAAQQLSEQTPIIYPGNIQGTHFKETGPKGGVLVSLEQGKDPIIESIETTDWQFKVHQAIAPPIHGVSDLQALFQKAYQAEVDQARAEGLHYVLRLHYRVDGSDSDSLAFWEDYAKDLFDQLQWQYQDQNDVFLADLRFEIKGSKRLDQASLYEQALMETLDHYQDPEAFDQVLNELLDHPLWQRHLQPAISLSQFQEDVLVATRNKILLSLYQK
;
A
#
# COMPACT_ATOMS: atom_id res chain seq x y z
N MET A 1 -9.74 16.02 4.81
CA MET A 1 -8.93 14.95 4.20
C MET A 1 -8.79 13.71 5.08
N TYR A 2 -8.16 13.73 6.26
CA TYR A 2 -7.94 12.52 7.07
C TYR A 2 -9.21 11.69 7.34
N GLN A 3 -10.31 12.35 7.70
CA GLN A 3 -11.60 11.66 7.87
C GLN A 3 -12.14 11.09 6.56
N ALA A 4 -11.98 11.78 5.44
CA ALA A 4 -12.41 11.29 4.13
C ALA A 4 -11.62 10.04 3.70
N LEU A 5 -10.30 10.03 3.86
CA LEU A 5 -9.48 8.85 3.55
C LEU A 5 -9.78 7.66 4.46
N ARG A 6 -10.02 7.92 5.75
CA ARG A 6 -10.44 6.86 6.67
C ARG A 6 -11.82 6.30 6.29
N GLN A 7 -12.74 7.15 5.90
CA GLN A 7 -14.04 6.72 5.40
C GLN A 7 -13.91 5.97 4.07
N ALA A 8 -13.03 6.42 3.16
CA ALA A 8 -12.77 5.76 1.88
C ALA A 8 -12.32 4.29 2.03
N THR A 9 -11.52 3.97 3.05
CA THR A 9 -11.15 2.57 3.35
C THR A 9 -12.38 1.72 3.72
N ILE A 10 -13.25 2.27 4.56
CA ILE A 10 -14.50 1.60 4.95
C ILE A 10 -15.45 1.45 3.75
N ASP A 11 -15.53 2.48 2.91
CA ASP A 11 -16.38 2.48 1.73
C ASP A 11 -15.87 1.48 0.69
N SER A 12 -14.55 1.41 0.48
CA SER A 12 -13.91 0.41 -0.38
C SER A 12 -14.19 -1.02 0.11
N TYR A 13 -14.06 -1.27 1.42
CA TYR A 13 -14.42 -2.55 2.02
C TYR A 13 -15.90 -2.89 1.80
N ASN A 14 -16.81 -1.95 2.05
CA ASN A 14 -18.25 -2.17 1.84
C ASN A 14 -18.57 -2.50 0.38
N ARG A 15 -17.93 -1.86 -0.59
CA ARG A 15 -18.09 -2.18 -2.02
C ARG A 15 -17.61 -3.59 -2.36
N LEU A 16 -16.48 -4.04 -1.79
CA LEU A 16 -16.05 -5.44 -1.95
C LEU A 16 -17.10 -6.40 -1.44
N ILE A 17 -17.73 -6.11 -0.29
CA ILE A 17 -18.83 -6.91 0.24
C ILE A 17 -20.06 -6.88 -0.69
N ASP A 18 -20.41 -5.68 -1.22
CA ASP A 18 -21.52 -5.55 -2.18
C ASP A 18 -21.27 -6.38 -3.44
N ILE A 19 -20.06 -6.33 -3.98
CA ILE A 19 -19.66 -7.09 -5.15
C ILE A 19 -19.71 -8.59 -4.85
N ALA A 20 -19.15 -9.04 -3.72
CA ALA A 20 -19.17 -10.43 -3.32
C ALA A 20 -20.62 -11.00 -3.22
N ILE A 21 -21.55 -10.18 -2.71
CA ILE A 21 -22.97 -10.55 -2.62
C ILE A 21 -23.63 -10.57 -4.01
N ASN A 22 -23.36 -9.56 -4.85
CA ASN A 22 -23.98 -9.44 -6.17
C ASN A 22 -23.48 -10.51 -7.15
N GLU A 23 -22.20 -10.90 -7.04
CA GLU A 23 -21.59 -11.98 -7.83
C GLU A 23 -21.88 -13.37 -7.24
N GLU A 24 -22.63 -13.46 -6.13
CA GLU A 24 -23.01 -14.70 -5.46
C GLU A 24 -21.81 -15.62 -5.23
N VAL A 25 -20.67 -15.06 -4.71
CA VAL A 25 -19.45 -15.84 -4.51
C VAL A 25 -19.65 -16.93 -3.45
N ASP A 26 -18.96 -18.05 -3.59
CA ASP A 26 -19.04 -19.17 -2.63
C ASP A 26 -18.35 -18.82 -1.29
N CYS A 27 -17.30 -18.00 -1.32
CA CYS A 27 -16.64 -17.53 -0.10
C CYS A 27 -15.84 -16.24 -0.33
N VAL A 28 -15.50 -15.56 0.78
CA VAL A 28 -14.60 -14.39 0.82
C VAL A 28 -13.37 -14.75 1.64
N LEU A 29 -12.17 -14.43 1.11
CA LEU A 29 -10.88 -14.68 1.74
C LEU A 29 -10.25 -13.36 2.16
N LEU A 30 -9.94 -13.21 3.45
CA LEU A 30 -9.32 -12.03 4.07
C LEU A 30 -7.92 -12.42 4.57
N ALA A 31 -6.89 -12.09 3.77
CA ALA A 31 -5.54 -12.62 3.93
C ALA A 31 -4.62 -11.74 4.82
N GLY A 32 -5.11 -11.28 5.96
CA GLY A 32 -4.34 -10.58 7.00
C GLY A 32 -4.25 -9.07 6.84
N ASP A 33 -3.70 -8.42 7.86
CA ASP A 33 -3.58 -6.96 7.98
C ASP A 33 -4.92 -6.24 7.77
N LEU A 34 -5.95 -6.73 8.47
CA LEU A 34 -7.30 -6.14 8.48
C LEU A 34 -7.35 -4.83 9.26
N TYR A 35 -6.37 -4.61 10.13
CA TYR A 35 -6.18 -3.42 10.96
C TYR A 35 -4.73 -2.99 10.92
N ASP A 36 -4.50 -1.69 10.97
CA ASP A 36 -3.16 -1.08 11.00
C ASP A 36 -2.50 -1.18 12.39
N SER A 37 -3.22 -1.67 13.39
CA SER A 37 -2.76 -1.85 14.76
C SER A 37 -3.08 -3.26 15.29
N PRO A 38 -2.33 -3.75 16.30
CA PRO A 38 -2.44 -5.13 16.76
C PRO A 38 -3.83 -5.60 17.21
N GLU A 39 -4.69 -4.69 17.60
CA GLU A 39 -6.05 -5.01 18.10
C GLU A 39 -7.15 -4.32 17.25
N GLY A 40 -6.78 -3.36 16.40
CA GLY A 40 -7.74 -2.49 15.70
C GLY A 40 -8.51 -1.56 16.63
N THR A 41 -9.06 -0.47 16.10
CA THR A 41 -9.99 0.38 16.84
C THR A 41 -11.38 -0.25 16.86
N LEU A 42 -12.23 0.11 17.82
CA LEU A 42 -13.63 -0.35 17.83
C LEU A 42 -14.38 -0.01 16.56
N ALA A 43 -14.11 1.16 15.96
CA ALA A 43 -14.76 1.57 14.71
C ALA A 43 -14.38 0.66 13.53
N GLU A 44 -13.10 0.26 13.44
CA GLU A 44 -12.61 -0.69 12.43
C GLU A 44 -13.19 -2.08 12.65
N GLN A 45 -13.23 -2.54 13.91
CA GLN A 45 -13.86 -3.81 14.25
C GLN A 45 -15.36 -3.82 13.90
N PHE A 46 -16.10 -2.74 14.22
CA PHE A 46 -17.50 -2.62 13.82
C PHE A 46 -17.71 -2.64 12.31
N ALA A 47 -16.86 -1.94 11.56
CA ALA A 47 -16.93 -1.94 10.10
C ALA A 47 -16.71 -3.33 9.53
N LEU A 48 -15.66 -4.05 9.99
CA LEU A 48 -15.39 -5.42 9.57
C LEU A 48 -16.56 -6.35 9.89
N VAL A 49 -17.01 -6.37 11.15
CA VAL A 49 -18.11 -7.27 11.58
C VAL A 49 -19.39 -7.00 10.81
N LYS A 50 -19.74 -5.74 10.58
CA LYS A 50 -20.93 -5.38 9.79
C LYS A 50 -20.87 -5.92 8.35
N GLY A 51 -19.72 -5.88 7.70
CA GLY A 51 -19.55 -6.48 6.38
C GLY A 51 -19.67 -8.00 6.40
N LEU A 52 -19.06 -8.65 7.41
CA LEU A 52 -19.15 -10.10 7.61
C LEU A 52 -20.58 -10.55 7.93
N GLU A 53 -21.36 -9.79 8.71
CA GLU A 53 -22.78 -10.06 8.96
C GLU A 53 -23.61 -10.01 7.69
N ARG A 54 -23.30 -9.12 6.76
CA ARG A 54 -23.97 -9.04 5.46
C ARG A 54 -23.65 -10.26 4.58
N LEU A 55 -22.41 -10.74 4.59
CA LEU A 55 -22.02 -11.99 3.92
C LEU A 55 -22.75 -13.19 4.54
N ASP A 56 -22.79 -13.27 5.88
CA ASP A 56 -23.51 -14.34 6.59
C ASP A 56 -25.00 -14.38 6.23
N GLN A 57 -25.66 -13.22 6.18
CA GLN A 57 -27.05 -13.07 5.76
C GLN A 57 -27.28 -13.49 4.29
N ALA A 58 -26.26 -13.32 3.44
CA ALA A 58 -26.27 -13.77 2.05
C ALA A 58 -25.88 -15.26 1.89
N GLY A 59 -25.54 -15.94 3.00
CA GLY A 59 -25.11 -17.35 2.96
C GLY A 59 -23.67 -17.55 2.49
N ILE A 60 -22.87 -16.50 2.42
CA ILE A 60 -21.48 -16.51 1.94
C ILE A 60 -20.53 -16.76 3.11
N ALA A 61 -19.70 -17.80 3.02
CA ALA A 61 -18.71 -18.11 4.02
C ALA A 61 -17.52 -17.11 3.96
N SER A 62 -16.95 -16.78 5.13
CA SER A 62 -15.77 -15.91 5.21
C SER A 62 -14.63 -16.64 5.89
N PHE A 63 -13.42 -16.51 5.36
CA PHE A 63 -12.21 -17.08 5.93
C PHE A 63 -11.20 -15.98 6.21
N ILE A 64 -10.73 -15.91 7.44
CA ILE A 64 -9.84 -14.85 7.93
C ILE A 64 -8.56 -15.48 8.48
N LEU A 65 -7.43 -14.93 8.08
CA LEU A 65 -6.19 -15.04 8.83
C LEU A 65 -5.73 -13.64 9.26
N PHE A 66 -5.00 -13.55 10.36
CA PHE A 66 -4.39 -12.30 10.85
C PHE A 66 -2.93 -12.23 10.42
N GLY A 67 -2.50 -11.04 9.98
CA GLY A 67 -1.14 -10.74 9.52
C GLY A 67 -0.22 -10.24 10.63
N ASN A 68 0.84 -9.54 10.22
CA ASN A 68 1.85 -9.01 11.14
C ASN A 68 1.42 -7.72 11.86
N HIS A 69 0.47 -6.96 11.31
CA HIS A 69 -0.09 -5.79 11.99
C HIS A 69 -1.12 -6.18 13.04
N ASP A 70 -1.99 -7.13 12.76
CA ASP A 70 -3.14 -7.50 13.57
C ASP A 70 -2.99 -8.87 14.30
N TYR A 71 -1.76 -9.34 14.50
CA TYR A 71 -1.43 -10.64 15.10
C TYR A 71 -2.00 -10.89 16.50
N LYS A 72 -2.41 -9.85 17.23
CA LYS A 72 -3.04 -9.95 18.56
C LYS A 72 -4.55 -10.10 18.49
N SER A 73 -5.14 -9.93 17.33
CA SER A 73 -6.60 -9.91 17.15
C SER A 73 -7.34 -11.22 17.48
N GLN A 74 -6.60 -12.29 17.79
CA GLN A 74 -7.18 -13.57 18.28
C GLN A 74 -7.53 -13.59 19.79
N LYS A 75 -7.33 -12.49 20.53
CA LYS A 75 -7.62 -12.44 21.97
C LYS A 75 -9.06 -11.96 22.22
N GLU A 76 -9.61 -12.34 23.39
CA GLU A 76 -11.00 -12.20 23.87
C GLU A 76 -11.63 -10.77 23.84
N LYS A 77 -10.95 -9.77 23.28
CA LYS A 77 -11.39 -8.38 23.24
C LYS A 77 -12.04 -7.94 21.94
N HIS A 78 -12.26 -8.87 21.01
CA HIS A 78 -12.87 -8.54 19.73
C HIS A 78 -14.38 -8.72 19.75
N LEU A 79 -15.06 -7.97 18.87
CA LEU A 79 -16.48 -8.18 18.62
C LEU A 79 -16.70 -9.62 18.13
N ALA A 80 -17.83 -10.21 18.53
CA ALA A 80 -18.21 -11.53 18.06
C ALA A 80 -18.35 -11.55 16.53
N LEU A 81 -17.76 -12.53 15.90
CA LEU A 81 -17.86 -12.75 14.48
C LEU A 81 -19.10 -13.61 14.14
N PRO A 82 -19.71 -13.43 12.96
CA PRO A 82 -20.80 -14.29 12.48
C PRO A 82 -20.42 -15.77 12.40
N ALA A 83 -21.41 -16.64 12.43
CA ALA A 83 -21.19 -18.09 12.46
C ALA A 83 -20.56 -18.65 11.17
N SER A 84 -20.80 -18.02 10.02
CA SER A 84 -20.17 -18.35 8.74
C SER A 84 -18.72 -17.91 8.63
N THR A 85 -18.22 -17.08 9.57
CA THR A 85 -16.85 -16.60 9.58
C THR A 85 -15.93 -17.56 10.31
N ARG A 86 -14.89 -18.01 9.64
CA ARG A 86 -13.89 -18.94 10.18
C ARG A 86 -12.53 -18.26 10.22
N VAL A 87 -11.91 -18.23 11.41
CA VAL A 87 -10.59 -17.65 11.63
C VAL A 87 -9.55 -18.76 11.74
N PHE A 88 -8.47 -18.63 10.97
CA PHE A 88 -7.36 -19.56 11.06
C PHE A 88 -6.60 -19.41 12.40
N PRO A 89 -6.27 -20.52 13.06
CA PRO A 89 -5.42 -20.49 14.25
C PRO A 89 -3.95 -20.15 13.87
N ARG A 90 -3.10 -20.09 14.89
CA ARG A 90 -1.66 -19.77 14.70
C ARG A 90 -0.84 -20.91 14.07
N GLN A 91 -1.35 -22.12 14.10
CA GLN A 91 -0.78 -23.27 13.40
C GLN A 91 -1.40 -23.38 12.01
N VAL A 92 -0.61 -23.84 11.05
CA VAL A 92 -1.13 -24.18 9.73
C VAL A 92 -2.25 -25.20 9.87
N THR A 93 -3.43 -24.86 9.40
CA THR A 93 -4.65 -25.65 9.57
C THR A 93 -5.43 -25.63 8.26
N THR A 94 -6.06 -26.75 7.94
CA THR A 94 -7.00 -26.85 6.81
C THR A 94 -8.42 -26.81 7.33
N LEU A 95 -9.23 -25.93 6.76
CA LEU A 95 -10.68 -25.82 6.99
C LEU A 95 -11.40 -26.27 5.71
N GLU A 96 -12.39 -27.13 5.86
CA GLU A 96 -13.18 -27.62 4.72
C GLU A 96 -14.61 -27.09 4.79
N PHE A 97 -15.18 -26.78 3.63
CA PHE A 97 -16.58 -26.42 3.51
C PHE A 97 -17.15 -26.92 2.19
N THR A 98 -18.46 -26.95 2.09
CA THR A 98 -19.17 -27.34 0.88
C THR A 98 -19.85 -26.10 0.31
N THR A 99 -19.65 -25.81 -0.97
CA THR A 99 -20.31 -24.70 -1.67
C THR A 99 -21.82 -24.98 -1.82
N ALA A 100 -22.59 -23.96 -2.14
CA ALA A 100 -24.02 -24.13 -2.43
C ALA A 100 -24.28 -25.08 -3.62
N ARG A 101 -23.31 -25.25 -4.52
CA ARG A 101 -23.35 -26.15 -5.67
C ARG A 101 -22.97 -27.57 -5.32
N GLY A 102 -22.44 -27.80 -4.12
CA GLY A 102 -22.02 -29.13 -3.62
C GLY A 102 -20.56 -29.44 -3.76
N ASP A 103 -19.73 -28.51 -4.28
CA ASP A 103 -18.28 -28.69 -4.40
C ASP A 103 -17.63 -28.72 -3.02
N GLN A 104 -16.68 -29.63 -2.82
CA GLN A 104 -15.87 -29.75 -1.61
C GLN A 104 -14.64 -28.86 -1.72
N VAL A 105 -14.50 -27.89 -0.85
CA VAL A 105 -13.38 -26.92 -0.87
C VAL A 105 -12.57 -27.04 0.42
N ALA A 106 -11.27 -27.24 0.29
CA ALA A 106 -10.31 -27.14 1.38
C ALA A 106 -9.58 -25.78 1.30
N ILE A 107 -9.46 -25.10 2.42
CA ILE A 107 -8.66 -23.86 2.55
C ILE A 107 -7.64 -24.08 3.63
N THR A 108 -6.36 -23.99 3.30
CA THR A 108 -5.26 -24.11 4.26
C THR A 108 -4.63 -22.74 4.51
N GLY A 109 -4.45 -22.40 5.78
CA GLY A 109 -3.86 -21.13 6.18
C GLY A 109 -3.44 -21.11 7.64
N PHE A 110 -2.89 -20.00 8.09
CA PHE A 110 -2.53 -19.74 9.49
C PHE A 110 -2.56 -18.24 9.77
N SER A 111 -2.85 -17.86 11.02
CA SER A 111 -2.68 -16.48 11.50
C SER A 111 -1.32 -16.30 12.17
N TYR A 112 -0.74 -15.11 12.06
CA TYR A 112 0.55 -14.79 12.66
C TYR A 112 0.56 -15.04 14.17
N PRO A 113 1.53 -15.82 14.69
CA PRO A 113 1.69 -16.03 16.13
C PRO A 113 2.32 -14.83 16.86
N LYS A 114 3.11 -14.03 16.13
CA LYS A 114 3.87 -12.85 16.59
C LYS A 114 4.13 -11.91 15.43
N ARG A 115 4.46 -10.65 15.72
CA ARG A 115 4.67 -9.61 14.69
C ARG A 115 5.75 -9.95 13.64
N TRP A 116 6.83 -10.54 14.08
CA TRP A 116 7.99 -10.89 13.24
C TRP A 116 8.04 -12.41 13.06
N LEU A 117 8.08 -12.87 11.84
CA LEU A 117 8.08 -14.28 11.51
C LEU A 117 9.11 -14.54 10.42
N THR A 118 10.32 -14.96 10.85
CA THR A 118 11.47 -15.21 9.96
C THR A 118 11.52 -16.64 9.42
N GLU A 119 10.66 -17.51 9.93
CA GLU A 119 10.55 -18.90 9.53
C GLU A 119 9.64 -19.06 8.31
N ASP A 120 10.02 -19.92 7.38
CA ASP A 120 9.19 -20.31 6.25
C ASP A 120 8.06 -21.24 6.70
N TYR A 121 6.88 -20.68 6.90
CA TYR A 121 5.68 -21.43 7.31
C TYR A 121 5.09 -22.24 6.16
N SER A 122 5.46 -22.00 4.90
CA SER A 122 4.96 -22.78 3.77
C SER A 122 5.31 -24.25 3.86
N GLN A 123 6.43 -24.60 4.54
CA GLN A 123 6.86 -25.97 4.77
C GLN A 123 5.88 -26.82 5.60
N TYR A 124 4.97 -26.19 6.35
CA TYR A 124 3.94 -26.88 7.16
C TYR A 124 2.64 -27.09 6.42
N PHE A 125 2.50 -26.57 5.20
CA PHE A 125 1.33 -26.77 4.39
C PHE A 125 1.31 -28.20 3.82
N PRO A 126 0.18 -28.93 3.93
CA PRO A 126 0.06 -30.26 3.32
C PRO A 126 0.06 -30.12 1.79
N LYS A 127 0.32 -31.21 1.09
CA LYS A 127 0.04 -31.29 -0.34
C LYS A 127 -1.45 -31.23 -0.59
N ARG A 128 -1.85 -30.83 -1.83
CA ARG A 128 -3.23 -30.80 -2.26
C ARG A 128 -3.95 -32.10 -1.89
N TYR A 129 -5.12 -31.97 -1.29
CA TYR A 129 -5.97 -33.12 -0.95
C TYR A 129 -6.67 -33.66 -2.21
N ASN A 130 -6.73 -34.98 -2.33
CA ASN A 130 -7.37 -35.65 -3.47
C ASN A 130 -8.88 -35.82 -3.27
N HIS A 131 -9.39 -35.65 -2.05
CA HIS A 131 -10.80 -35.85 -1.72
C HIS A 131 -11.64 -34.57 -1.83
N VAL A 132 -11.02 -33.44 -2.22
CA VAL A 132 -11.71 -32.16 -2.42
C VAL A 132 -11.67 -31.76 -3.89
N ASP A 133 -12.66 -31.01 -4.32
CA ASP A 133 -12.72 -30.47 -5.67
C ASP A 133 -11.71 -29.34 -5.87
N TYR A 134 -11.58 -28.47 -4.86
CA TYR A 134 -10.61 -27.35 -4.85
C TYR A 134 -9.84 -27.29 -3.54
N HIS A 135 -8.56 -26.97 -3.65
CA HIS A 135 -7.69 -26.69 -2.49
C HIS A 135 -7.02 -25.32 -2.64
N ILE A 136 -7.37 -24.40 -1.76
CA ILE A 136 -6.92 -23.02 -1.76
C ILE A 136 -5.90 -22.82 -0.62
N GLY A 137 -4.79 -22.14 -0.90
CA GLY A 137 -3.86 -21.67 0.11
C GLY A 137 -4.13 -20.22 0.48
N MET A 138 -4.15 -19.91 1.77
CA MET A 138 -4.12 -18.54 2.28
C MET A 138 -2.83 -18.30 3.03
N PHE A 139 -2.10 -17.24 2.65
CA PHE A 139 -0.80 -16.96 3.23
C PHE A 139 -0.57 -15.45 3.36
N HIS A 140 -0.19 -14.99 4.55
CA HIS A 140 0.28 -13.63 4.74
C HIS A 140 1.80 -13.65 4.86
N GLY A 141 2.52 -13.02 3.92
CA GLY A 141 3.98 -13.05 3.91
C GLY A 141 4.58 -12.58 2.58
N GLN A 142 5.89 -12.64 2.48
CA GLN A 142 6.64 -12.17 1.31
C GLN A 142 7.40 -13.30 0.63
N GLU A 143 7.59 -13.18 -0.70
CA GLU A 143 8.53 -14.05 -1.41
C GLU A 143 9.95 -13.77 -0.91
N SER A 144 10.69 -14.84 -0.51
CA SER A 144 12.05 -14.70 0.00
C SER A 144 12.99 -14.17 -1.08
N GLN A 145 13.77 -13.16 -0.72
CA GLN A 145 14.81 -12.59 -1.59
C GLN A 145 16.17 -13.30 -1.42
N GLY A 146 16.22 -14.37 -0.62
CA GLY A 146 17.45 -15.09 -0.33
C GLY A 146 18.40 -14.37 0.65
N ASN A 147 17.93 -13.30 1.28
CA ASN A 147 18.67 -12.56 2.30
C ASN A 147 17.91 -12.64 3.63
N SER A 148 18.45 -13.39 4.58
CA SER A 148 17.83 -13.61 5.90
C SER A 148 17.64 -12.33 6.74
N GLN A 149 18.32 -11.24 6.40
CA GLN A 149 18.15 -9.95 7.09
C GLN A 149 16.92 -9.17 6.59
N LEU A 150 16.41 -9.49 5.38
CA LEU A 150 15.23 -8.85 4.78
C LEU A 150 13.98 -9.73 4.88
N ASP A 151 14.14 -11.00 5.23
CA ASP A 151 13.05 -12.00 5.27
C ASP A 151 12.39 -12.05 6.67
N HIS A 152 11.68 -10.98 7.07
CA HIS A 152 11.08 -10.86 8.41
C HIS A 152 9.57 -11.17 8.48
N TYR A 153 8.92 -11.40 7.33
CA TYR A 153 7.47 -11.52 7.25
C TYR A 153 7.05 -12.83 6.57
N ALA A 154 7.19 -13.95 7.32
CA ALA A 154 6.88 -15.29 6.84
C ALA A 154 7.40 -15.52 5.41
N PRO A 155 8.73 -15.51 5.21
CA PRO A 155 9.30 -15.69 3.88
C PRO A 155 8.92 -17.05 3.31
N PHE A 156 8.61 -17.10 2.01
CA PHE A 156 8.31 -18.33 1.31
C PHE A 156 9.03 -18.38 -0.05
N GLN A 157 9.23 -19.60 -0.56
CA GLN A 157 9.68 -19.80 -1.94
C GLN A 157 8.48 -20.06 -2.86
N LYS A 158 8.33 -19.26 -3.91
CA LYS A 158 7.26 -19.44 -4.91
C LYS A 158 7.23 -20.87 -5.48
N SER A 159 8.39 -21.42 -5.79
CA SER A 159 8.52 -22.80 -6.27
C SER A 159 7.99 -23.84 -5.28
N HIS A 160 8.06 -23.57 -3.98
CA HIS A 160 7.51 -24.45 -2.96
C HIS A 160 5.98 -24.42 -2.98
N LEU A 161 5.37 -23.23 -3.03
CA LEU A 161 3.90 -23.12 -3.16
C LEU A 161 3.38 -23.85 -4.41
N GLN A 162 4.10 -23.72 -5.54
CA GLN A 162 3.76 -24.45 -6.76
C GLN A 162 3.83 -25.97 -6.60
N GLN A 163 4.82 -26.50 -5.86
CA GLN A 163 4.97 -27.94 -5.60
C GLN A 163 3.87 -28.53 -4.71
N LEU A 164 3.17 -27.69 -3.93
CA LEU A 164 2.01 -28.12 -3.12
C LEU A 164 0.78 -28.42 -4.00
N ALA A 165 0.79 -27.95 -5.26
CA ALA A 165 -0.21 -28.21 -6.31
C ALA A 165 -1.63 -27.76 -5.93
N TYR A 166 -1.78 -26.67 -5.18
CA TYR A 166 -3.07 -26.05 -4.89
C TYR A 166 -3.65 -25.39 -6.13
N ASP A 167 -4.97 -25.21 -6.15
CA ASP A 167 -5.68 -24.62 -7.28
C ASP A 167 -5.56 -23.10 -7.32
N TYR A 168 -5.38 -22.45 -6.14
CA TYR A 168 -5.21 -21.01 -5.98
C TYR A 168 -4.49 -20.66 -4.67
N TRP A 169 -3.72 -19.55 -4.67
CA TRP A 169 -3.11 -18.96 -3.49
C TRP A 169 -3.54 -17.51 -3.30
N ALA A 170 -4.28 -17.24 -2.22
CA ALA A 170 -4.64 -15.91 -1.77
C ALA A 170 -3.55 -15.39 -0.80
N LEU A 171 -2.75 -14.43 -1.28
CA LEU A 171 -1.66 -13.86 -0.49
C LEU A 171 -2.05 -12.50 0.10
N GLY A 172 -1.50 -12.18 1.28
CA GLY A 172 -1.51 -10.85 1.90
C GLY A 172 -0.12 -10.37 2.25
N HIS A 173 0.03 -9.14 2.75
CA HIS A 173 1.25 -8.43 3.14
C HIS A 173 1.73 -7.41 2.10
N ILE A 174 1.81 -7.76 0.83
CA ILE A 174 2.28 -6.84 -0.21
C ILE A 174 1.14 -5.93 -0.65
N HIS A 175 1.32 -4.61 -0.51
CA HIS A 175 0.31 -3.59 -0.80
C HIS A 175 0.08 -3.34 -2.29
N ALA A 176 1.03 -3.74 -3.14
CA ALA A 176 0.88 -3.68 -4.60
C ALA A 176 0.23 -4.96 -5.13
N ALA A 177 -0.82 -4.83 -5.93
CA ALA A 177 -1.42 -5.96 -6.61
C ALA A 177 -0.40 -6.60 -7.56
N GLN A 178 -0.21 -7.91 -7.45
CA GLN A 178 0.69 -8.66 -8.34
C GLN A 178 0.35 -10.14 -8.38
N GLN A 179 0.57 -10.74 -9.53
CA GLN A 179 0.47 -12.17 -9.76
C GLN A 179 1.88 -12.76 -9.89
N LEU A 180 2.25 -13.65 -8.97
CA LEU A 180 3.57 -14.27 -8.96
C LEU A 180 3.70 -15.45 -9.93
N SER A 181 2.59 -16.10 -10.31
CA SER A 181 2.57 -17.26 -11.18
C SER A 181 1.27 -17.33 -11.98
N GLU A 182 1.37 -17.72 -13.26
CA GLU A 182 0.22 -17.94 -14.16
C GLU A 182 -0.29 -19.38 -14.11
N GLN A 183 0.61 -20.37 -13.98
CA GLN A 183 0.25 -21.79 -13.98
C GLN A 183 -0.58 -22.21 -12.78
N THR A 184 -0.11 -21.87 -11.58
CA THR A 184 -0.90 -21.88 -10.34
C THR A 184 -1.03 -20.45 -9.93
N PRO A 185 -2.22 -19.84 -9.97
CA PRO A 185 -2.36 -18.44 -9.60
C PRO A 185 -1.95 -18.21 -8.15
N ILE A 186 -0.88 -17.44 -7.96
CA ILE A 186 -0.37 -17.01 -6.66
C ILE A 186 -0.46 -15.49 -6.66
N ILE A 187 -1.41 -14.93 -5.91
CA ILE A 187 -1.84 -13.55 -6.11
C ILE A 187 -1.85 -12.76 -4.80
N TYR A 188 -1.19 -11.60 -4.84
CA TYR A 188 -1.44 -10.51 -3.91
C TYR A 188 -2.49 -9.58 -4.52
N PRO A 189 -3.65 -9.39 -3.89
CA PRO A 189 -4.66 -8.43 -4.37
C PRO A 189 -4.20 -6.97 -4.15
N GLY A 190 -3.21 -6.75 -3.30
CA GLY A 190 -2.84 -5.44 -2.80
C GLY A 190 -3.76 -4.97 -1.67
N ASN A 191 -3.61 -3.71 -1.28
CA ASN A 191 -4.49 -3.10 -0.30
C ASN A 191 -5.79 -2.57 -0.95
N ILE A 192 -6.84 -2.48 -0.16
CA ILE A 192 -8.17 -2.03 -0.63
C ILE A 192 -8.27 -0.51 -0.77
N GLN A 193 -7.35 0.24 -0.14
CA GLN A 193 -7.25 1.70 -0.22
C GLN A 193 -5.79 2.11 -0.07
N GLY A 194 -5.30 2.98 -0.94
CA GLY A 194 -3.99 3.60 -0.78
C GLY A 194 -3.96 4.57 0.40
N THR A 195 -2.86 4.60 1.14
CA THR A 195 -2.67 5.44 2.32
C THR A 195 -1.55 6.46 2.17
N HIS A 196 -0.69 6.30 1.17
CA HIS A 196 0.44 7.20 0.88
C HIS A 196 0.83 7.18 -0.61
N PHE A 197 1.70 8.11 -1.02
CA PHE A 197 2.10 8.31 -2.42
C PHE A 197 2.93 7.18 -3.06
N LYS A 198 3.36 6.17 -2.33
CA LYS A 198 3.94 4.94 -2.90
C LYS A 198 2.84 3.95 -3.33
N GLU A 199 1.59 4.18 -2.92
CA GLU A 199 0.43 3.34 -3.22
C GLU A 199 -0.54 4.03 -4.19
N THR A 200 0.00 4.54 -5.29
CA THR A 200 -0.77 5.23 -6.32
C THR A 200 -1.71 4.29 -7.11
N GLY A 201 -2.67 4.90 -7.81
CA GLY A 201 -3.59 4.20 -8.71
C GLY A 201 -4.71 3.44 -8.00
N PRO A 202 -5.51 2.68 -8.78
CA PRO A 202 -6.66 1.97 -8.26
C PRO A 202 -6.28 0.89 -7.26
N LYS A 203 -7.18 0.67 -6.29
CA LYS A 203 -7.05 -0.35 -5.26
C LYS A 203 -8.36 -1.11 -5.13
N GLY A 204 -8.31 -2.30 -4.51
CA GLY A 204 -9.50 -3.11 -4.35
C GLY A 204 -9.18 -4.57 -4.02
N GLY A 205 -9.81 -5.51 -4.73
CA GLY A 205 -9.68 -6.93 -4.50
C GLY A 205 -9.52 -7.72 -5.81
N VAL A 206 -9.65 -9.03 -5.67
CA VAL A 206 -9.60 -9.96 -6.81
C VAL A 206 -10.78 -10.91 -6.73
N LEU A 207 -11.54 -11.04 -7.83
CA LEU A 207 -12.52 -12.08 -8.02
C LEU A 207 -11.88 -13.27 -8.74
N VAL A 208 -12.01 -14.46 -8.17
CA VAL A 208 -11.40 -15.68 -8.69
C VAL A 208 -12.46 -16.70 -8.97
N SER A 209 -12.55 -17.17 -10.23
CA SER A 209 -13.43 -18.26 -10.62
C SER A 209 -12.62 -19.51 -10.90
N LEU A 210 -12.93 -20.58 -10.17
CA LEU A 210 -12.32 -21.90 -10.33
C LEU A 210 -13.34 -22.87 -10.94
N GLU A 211 -12.94 -23.56 -12.01
CA GLU A 211 -13.75 -24.61 -12.64
C GLU A 211 -12.86 -25.81 -12.94
N GLN A 212 -13.33 -27.02 -12.58
CA GLN A 212 -12.56 -28.24 -12.79
C GLN A 212 -12.19 -28.43 -14.27
N GLY A 213 -10.89 -28.64 -14.53
CA GLY A 213 -10.36 -28.85 -15.87
C GLY A 213 -10.24 -27.63 -16.74
N LYS A 214 -10.47 -26.42 -16.18
CA LYS A 214 -10.22 -25.14 -16.83
C LYS A 214 -9.18 -24.33 -16.09
N ASP A 215 -8.57 -23.39 -16.79
CA ASP A 215 -7.68 -22.41 -16.16
C ASP A 215 -8.50 -21.46 -15.28
N PRO A 216 -8.00 -21.06 -14.10
CA PRO A 216 -8.63 -20.07 -13.24
C PRO A 216 -8.82 -18.73 -13.94
N ILE A 217 -10.00 -18.11 -13.77
CA ILE A 217 -10.27 -16.75 -14.23
C ILE A 217 -10.02 -15.80 -13.07
N ILE A 218 -9.19 -14.79 -13.31
CA ILE A 218 -8.75 -13.80 -12.31
C ILE A 218 -9.17 -12.42 -12.79
N GLU A 219 -10.01 -11.74 -12.03
CA GLU A 219 -10.51 -10.41 -12.35
C GLU A 219 -10.15 -9.44 -11.23
N SER A 220 -9.44 -8.36 -11.58
CA SER A 220 -9.17 -7.27 -10.63
C SER A 220 -10.42 -6.44 -10.40
N ILE A 221 -10.77 -6.21 -9.15
CA ILE A 221 -11.91 -5.41 -8.73
C ILE A 221 -11.42 -4.10 -8.14
N GLU A 222 -11.76 -2.99 -8.78
CA GLU A 222 -11.44 -1.65 -8.30
C GLU A 222 -12.59 -1.12 -7.44
N THR A 223 -12.29 -0.68 -6.22
CA THR A 223 -13.31 -0.23 -5.26
C THR A 223 -13.04 1.16 -4.67
N THR A 224 -11.90 1.77 -5.02
CA THR A 224 -11.52 3.08 -4.45
C THR A 224 -12.05 4.24 -5.26
N ASP A 225 -12.70 5.21 -4.59
CA ASP A 225 -12.98 6.53 -5.15
C ASP A 225 -11.82 7.50 -4.92
N TRP A 226 -11.04 7.30 -3.84
CA TRP A 226 -9.88 8.10 -3.51
C TRP A 226 -8.59 7.43 -3.94
N GLN A 227 -7.79 8.13 -4.76
CA GLN A 227 -6.50 7.63 -5.21
C GLN A 227 -5.38 8.63 -4.91
N PHE A 228 -4.23 8.14 -4.48
CA PHE A 228 -3.00 8.92 -4.43
C PHE A 228 -2.46 9.08 -5.84
N LYS A 229 -2.19 10.32 -6.24
CA LYS A 229 -1.72 10.66 -7.57
C LYS A 229 -0.52 11.59 -7.52
N VAL A 230 0.46 11.32 -8.38
CA VAL A 230 1.64 12.18 -8.56
C VAL A 230 1.58 12.79 -9.95
N HIS A 231 1.39 14.11 -10.01
CA HIS A 231 1.58 14.89 -11.24
C HIS A 231 3.07 15.10 -11.42
N GLN A 232 3.69 14.37 -12.33
CA GLN A 232 5.12 14.45 -12.60
C GLN A 232 5.39 15.18 -13.90
N ALA A 233 6.17 16.27 -13.85
CA ALA A 233 6.49 17.08 -15.03
C ALA A 233 7.91 17.65 -14.95
N ILE A 234 8.45 18.01 -16.14
CA ILE A 234 9.65 18.83 -16.23
C ILE A 234 9.19 20.29 -16.16
N ALA A 235 9.78 21.04 -15.24
CA ALA A 235 9.46 22.46 -15.09
C ALA A 235 9.96 23.25 -16.30
N PRO A 236 9.13 24.13 -16.89
CA PRO A 236 9.63 25.11 -17.84
C PRO A 236 10.51 26.15 -17.14
N PRO A 237 11.30 26.93 -17.89
CA PRO A 237 11.97 28.12 -17.34
C PRO A 237 10.97 29.05 -16.65
N ILE A 238 11.31 29.53 -15.46
CA ILE A 238 10.50 30.45 -14.65
C ILE A 238 11.16 31.81 -14.65
N HIS A 239 10.46 32.84 -15.09
CA HIS A 239 10.96 34.21 -15.18
C HIS A 239 10.30 35.15 -14.16
N GLY A 240 9.32 34.63 -13.39
CA GLY A 240 8.61 35.39 -12.37
C GLY A 240 7.69 34.52 -11.52
N VAL A 241 7.29 35.07 -10.37
CA VAL A 241 6.36 34.38 -9.44
C VAL A 241 5.04 34.02 -10.11
N SER A 242 4.57 34.85 -11.06
CA SER A 242 3.35 34.58 -11.83
C SER A 242 3.45 33.34 -12.71
N ASP A 243 4.64 33.04 -13.26
CA ASP A 243 4.85 31.86 -14.09
C ASP A 243 4.75 30.58 -13.25
N LEU A 244 5.36 30.60 -12.06
CA LEU A 244 5.31 29.49 -11.13
C LEU A 244 3.89 29.26 -10.60
N GLN A 245 3.17 30.34 -10.29
CA GLN A 245 1.76 30.26 -9.90
C GLN A 245 0.89 29.66 -11.02
N ALA A 246 1.06 30.14 -12.25
CA ALA A 246 0.33 29.64 -13.42
C ALA A 246 0.64 28.15 -13.68
N LEU A 247 1.90 27.74 -13.50
CA LEU A 247 2.32 26.34 -13.64
C LEU A 247 1.55 25.43 -12.66
N PHE A 248 1.51 25.79 -11.39
CA PHE A 248 0.82 25.01 -10.36
C PHE A 248 -0.70 24.99 -10.59
N GLN A 249 -1.30 26.13 -10.92
CA GLN A 249 -2.74 26.22 -11.20
C GLN A 249 -3.14 25.37 -12.41
N LYS A 250 -2.33 25.41 -13.47
CA LYS A 250 -2.58 24.60 -14.68
C LYS A 250 -2.49 23.11 -14.38
N ALA A 251 -1.47 22.67 -13.63
CA ALA A 251 -1.32 21.29 -13.22
C ALA A 251 -2.50 20.82 -12.35
N TYR A 252 -2.87 21.62 -11.35
CA TYR A 252 -4.01 21.32 -10.49
C TYR A 252 -5.32 21.20 -11.27
N GLN A 253 -5.61 22.16 -12.18
CA GLN A 253 -6.83 22.12 -12.98
C GLN A 253 -6.90 20.91 -13.90
N ALA A 254 -5.78 20.52 -14.51
CA ALA A 254 -5.72 19.32 -15.35
C ALA A 254 -6.08 18.05 -14.54
N GLU A 255 -5.60 17.95 -13.30
CA GLU A 255 -5.92 16.82 -12.44
C GLU A 255 -7.38 16.85 -11.94
N VAL A 256 -7.96 18.05 -11.72
CA VAL A 256 -9.39 18.20 -11.41
C VAL A 256 -10.25 17.73 -12.58
N ASP A 257 -9.90 18.14 -13.79
CA ASP A 257 -10.65 17.77 -14.99
C ASP A 257 -10.58 16.24 -15.21
N GLN A 258 -9.41 15.63 -14.95
CA GLN A 258 -9.25 14.19 -15.04
C GLN A 258 -10.05 13.46 -13.94
N ALA A 259 -9.96 13.90 -12.69
CA ALA A 259 -10.71 13.30 -11.56
C ALA A 259 -12.21 13.28 -11.86
N ARG A 260 -12.75 14.39 -12.39
CA ARG A 260 -14.16 14.49 -12.78
C ARG A 260 -14.54 13.57 -13.94
N ALA A 261 -13.67 13.47 -14.93
CA ALA A 261 -13.90 12.59 -16.09
C ALA A 261 -13.92 11.11 -15.69
N GLU A 262 -13.13 10.73 -14.69
CA GLU A 262 -13.03 9.37 -14.17
C GLU A 262 -14.02 9.09 -13.04
N GLY A 263 -14.69 10.11 -12.48
CA GLY A 263 -15.55 9.98 -11.31
C GLY A 263 -14.79 9.63 -10.02
N LEU A 264 -13.54 10.09 -9.92
CA LEU A 264 -12.62 9.79 -8.83
C LEU A 264 -12.28 11.04 -8.01
N HIS A 265 -11.66 10.80 -6.86
CA HIS A 265 -11.06 11.84 -6.02
C HIS A 265 -9.55 11.60 -5.91
N TYR A 266 -8.74 12.66 -6.00
CA TYR A 266 -7.30 12.53 -5.90
C TYR A 266 -6.74 13.20 -4.64
N VAL A 267 -5.81 12.50 -3.99
CA VAL A 267 -4.82 13.10 -3.11
C VAL A 267 -3.59 13.38 -3.97
N LEU A 268 -3.37 14.65 -4.31
CA LEU A 268 -2.43 15.06 -5.35
C LEU A 268 -1.10 15.54 -4.78
N ARG A 269 0.00 15.00 -5.31
CA ARG A 269 1.34 15.56 -5.21
C ARG A 269 1.73 16.18 -6.53
N LEU A 270 2.18 17.42 -6.51
CA LEU A 270 2.92 18.03 -7.62
C LEU A 270 4.40 17.69 -7.48
N HIS A 271 4.99 17.11 -8.52
CA HIS A 271 6.40 16.72 -8.53
C HIS A 271 7.07 17.22 -9.81
N TYR A 272 7.99 18.18 -9.66
CA TYR A 272 8.67 18.79 -10.78
C TYR A 272 10.15 18.44 -10.82
N ARG A 273 10.67 18.28 -12.04
CA ARG A 273 12.11 18.25 -12.32
C ARG A 273 12.53 19.61 -12.82
N VAL A 274 13.40 20.28 -12.06
CA VAL A 274 13.87 21.65 -12.33
C VAL A 274 15.27 21.59 -12.91
N ASP A 275 15.54 22.38 -13.96
CA ASP A 275 16.88 22.49 -14.55
C ASP A 275 17.80 23.31 -13.63
N GLY A 276 18.79 22.67 -13.02
CA GLY A 276 19.78 23.32 -12.15
C GLY A 276 20.79 24.19 -12.88
N SER A 277 20.80 24.18 -14.23
CA SER A 277 21.68 25.08 -15.02
C SER A 277 21.09 26.47 -15.22
N ASP A 278 19.79 26.65 -14.95
CA ASP A 278 19.07 27.93 -15.00
C ASP A 278 18.95 28.53 -13.60
N SER A 279 19.96 29.31 -13.18
CA SER A 279 20.04 29.88 -11.84
C SER A 279 18.90 30.85 -11.52
N ASP A 280 18.40 31.58 -12.54
CA ASP A 280 17.35 32.58 -12.35
C ASP A 280 16.00 31.87 -12.12
N SER A 281 15.69 30.85 -12.92
CA SER A 281 14.52 30.01 -12.70
C SER A 281 14.58 29.27 -11.36
N LEU A 282 15.74 28.74 -11.01
CA LEU A 282 15.94 28.01 -9.76
C LEU A 282 15.65 28.86 -8.51
N ALA A 283 16.07 30.13 -8.50
CA ALA A 283 15.80 31.05 -7.42
C ALA A 283 14.31 31.24 -7.13
N PHE A 284 13.44 31.25 -8.18
CA PHE A 284 11.99 31.32 -7.96
C PHE A 284 11.43 30.05 -7.30
N TRP A 285 11.95 28.86 -7.64
CA TRP A 285 11.57 27.61 -7.00
C TRP A 285 11.95 27.58 -5.53
N GLU A 286 13.14 28.08 -5.17
CA GLU A 286 13.63 28.13 -3.80
C GLU A 286 12.83 29.08 -2.93
N ASP A 287 12.65 30.32 -3.43
CA ASP A 287 12.13 31.42 -2.64
C ASP A 287 10.59 31.38 -2.53
N TYR A 288 9.89 30.87 -3.57
CA TYR A 288 8.45 31.07 -3.68
C TYR A 288 7.61 29.80 -3.86
N ALA A 289 8.22 28.66 -4.24
CA ALA A 289 7.41 27.49 -4.59
C ALA A 289 6.54 27.00 -3.43
N LYS A 290 7.10 26.96 -2.24
CA LYS A 290 6.38 26.51 -1.05
C LYS A 290 5.26 27.47 -0.66
N ASP A 291 5.53 28.76 -0.62
CA ASP A 291 4.53 29.76 -0.23
C ASP A 291 3.36 29.80 -1.22
N LEU A 292 3.66 29.69 -2.52
CA LEU A 292 2.63 29.60 -3.55
C LEU A 292 1.82 28.30 -3.46
N PHE A 293 2.47 27.20 -3.16
CA PHE A 293 1.79 25.93 -2.93
C PHE A 293 0.85 26.00 -1.72
N ASP A 294 1.32 26.52 -0.59
CA ASP A 294 0.52 26.68 0.61
C ASP A 294 -0.69 27.61 0.37
N GLN A 295 -0.49 28.68 -0.42
CA GLN A 295 -1.58 29.57 -0.84
C GLN A 295 -2.62 28.86 -1.72
N LEU A 296 -2.17 28.05 -2.69
CA LEU A 296 -3.07 27.26 -3.54
C LEU A 296 -3.81 26.20 -2.75
N GLN A 297 -3.13 25.51 -1.83
CA GLN A 297 -3.74 24.53 -0.94
C GLN A 297 -4.85 25.17 -0.12
N TRP A 298 -4.63 26.36 0.44
CA TRP A 298 -5.66 27.10 1.14
C TRP A 298 -6.82 27.54 0.22
N GLN A 299 -6.51 28.01 -1.00
CA GLN A 299 -7.50 28.45 -1.98
C GLN A 299 -8.45 27.32 -2.40
N TYR A 300 -7.92 26.10 -2.53
CA TYR A 300 -8.65 24.94 -3.03
C TYR A 300 -9.06 23.94 -1.94
N GLN A 301 -8.91 24.29 -0.64
CA GLN A 301 -9.18 23.39 0.48
C GLN A 301 -10.62 22.84 0.55
N ASP A 302 -11.58 23.58 0.01
CA ASP A 302 -13.01 23.22 0.00
C ASP A 302 -13.43 22.48 -1.30
N GLN A 303 -12.51 22.23 -2.22
CA GLN A 303 -12.78 21.41 -3.40
C GLN A 303 -12.72 19.93 -3.06
N ASN A 304 -13.76 19.21 -3.46
CA ASN A 304 -13.90 17.80 -3.09
C ASN A 304 -13.23 16.83 -4.07
N ASP A 305 -12.97 17.26 -5.33
CA ASP A 305 -12.48 16.35 -6.37
C ASP A 305 -11.00 16.05 -6.23
N VAL A 306 -10.18 17.07 -5.89
CA VAL A 306 -8.73 16.94 -5.77
C VAL A 306 -8.25 17.66 -4.51
N PHE A 307 -7.63 16.91 -3.62
CA PHE A 307 -6.92 17.46 -2.45
C PHE A 307 -5.44 17.63 -2.78
N LEU A 308 -4.99 18.88 -2.85
CA LEU A 308 -3.58 19.21 -3.06
C LEU A 308 -2.79 18.97 -1.76
N ALA A 309 -2.00 17.89 -1.70
CA ALA A 309 -1.42 17.39 -0.47
C ALA A 309 0.07 17.72 -0.31
N ASP A 310 0.84 17.71 -1.41
CA ASP A 310 2.30 17.80 -1.34
C ASP A 310 2.89 18.42 -2.61
N LEU A 311 4.01 19.13 -2.44
CA LEU A 311 4.83 19.66 -3.53
C LEU A 311 6.25 19.16 -3.36
N ARG A 312 6.80 18.57 -4.43
CA ARG A 312 8.21 18.21 -4.51
C ARG A 312 8.83 18.75 -5.78
N PHE A 313 10.08 19.09 -5.70
CA PHE A 313 10.88 19.35 -6.88
C PHE A 313 12.28 18.78 -6.72
N GLU A 314 12.80 18.25 -7.82
CA GLU A 314 14.15 17.70 -7.92
C GLU A 314 14.96 18.55 -8.89
N ILE A 315 16.12 18.98 -8.46
CA ILE A 315 17.07 19.72 -9.28
C ILE A 315 17.88 18.71 -10.10
N LYS A 316 17.87 18.84 -11.42
CA LYS A 316 18.67 18.01 -12.33
C LYS A 316 19.54 18.87 -13.24
N GLY A 317 20.77 18.40 -13.46
CA GLY A 317 21.70 18.96 -14.42
C GLY A 317 22.48 20.15 -13.87
N SER A 318 23.80 20.09 -13.91
CA SER A 318 24.65 21.25 -13.88
C SER A 318 25.64 21.15 -15.05
N LYS A 319 25.75 22.20 -15.84
CA LYS A 319 26.82 22.36 -16.83
C LYS A 319 28.11 22.92 -16.21
N ARG A 320 28.23 22.96 -14.89
CA ARG A 320 29.41 23.54 -14.22
C ARG A 320 30.34 22.46 -13.69
N LEU A 321 31.46 22.30 -14.41
CA LEU A 321 32.78 21.79 -13.99
C LEU A 321 32.90 20.36 -13.46
N ASP A 322 33.96 19.69 -13.93
CA ASP A 322 34.40 18.33 -13.53
C ASP A 322 34.50 18.07 -12.01
N GLN A 323 34.61 19.11 -11.20
CA GLN A 323 34.61 19.00 -9.73
C GLN A 323 33.20 18.90 -9.13
N ALA A 324 32.20 19.60 -9.68
CA ALA A 324 30.82 19.50 -9.21
C ALA A 324 30.24 18.10 -9.46
N SER A 325 30.65 17.44 -10.54
CA SER A 325 30.24 16.06 -10.83
C SER A 325 30.71 15.05 -9.79
N LEU A 326 31.92 15.23 -9.22
CA LEU A 326 32.46 14.36 -8.16
C LEU A 326 31.70 14.56 -6.83
N TYR A 327 31.35 15.80 -6.48
CA TYR A 327 30.53 16.07 -5.29
C TYR A 327 29.09 15.58 -5.46
N GLU A 328 28.52 15.74 -6.65
CA GLU A 328 27.19 15.24 -6.97
C GLU A 328 27.14 13.71 -6.95
N GLN A 329 28.18 13.06 -7.47
CA GLN A 329 28.30 11.59 -7.39
C GLN A 329 28.45 11.11 -5.95
N ALA A 330 29.31 11.72 -5.14
CA ALA A 330 29.47 11.38 -3.73
C ALA A 330 28.19 11.64 -2.92
N LEU A 331 27.46 12.72 -3.25
CA LEU A 331 26.14 13.00 -2.66
C LEU A 331 25.14 11.91 -3.00
N MET A 332 25.07 11.51 -4.27
CA MET A 332 24.14 10.46 -4.71
C MET A 332 24.46 9.12 -4.05
N GLU A 333 25.75 8.74 -3.99
CA GLU A 333 26.19 7.51 -3.29
C GLU A 333 25.84 7.55 -1.79
N THR A 334 25.96 8.71 -1.16
CA THR A 334 25.58 8.91 0.25
C THR A 334 24.07 8.82 0.45
N LEU A 335 23.28 9.46 -0.41
CA LEU A 335 21.82 9.41 -0.33
C LEU A 335 21.30 8.01 -0.63
N ASP A 336 21.91 7.28 -1.56
CA ASP A 336 21.56 5.89 -1.87
C ASP A 336 21.83 4.97 -0.68
N HIS A 337 22.93 5.20 0.06
CA HIS A 337 23.20 4.46 1.30
C HIS A 337 22.10 4.66 2.35
N TYR A 338 21.60 5.90 2.50
CA TYR A 338 20.52 6.21 3.46
C TYR A 338 19.11 5.93 2.93
N GLN A 339 18.95 5.37 1.72
CA GLN A 339 17.70 4.75 1.31
C GLN A 339 17.45 3.42 2.04
N ASP A 340 18.51 2.79 2.54
CA ASP A 340 18.39 1.65 3.45
C ASP A 340 17.76 2.10 4.79
N PRO A 341 16.59 1.56 5.19
CA PRO A 341 15.93 1.93 6.43
C PRO A 341 16.80 1.75 7.68
N GLU A 342 17.63 0.70 7.73
CA GLU A 342 18.49 0.44 8.88
C GLU A 342 19.61 1.50 9.00
N ALA A 343 20.21 1.89 7.88
CA ALA A 343 21.23 2.93 7.86
C ALA A 343 20.64 4.30 8.25
N PHE A 344 19.42 4.59 7.79
CA PHE A 344 18.70 5.81 8.15
C PHE A 344 18.31 5.84 9.62
N ASP A 345 17.74 4.75 10.14
CA ASP A 345 17.33 4.62 11.54
C ASP A 345 18.51 4.76 12.51
N GLN A 346 19.69 4.22 12.15
CA GLN A 346 20.91 4.36 12.96
C GLN A 346 21.33 5.80 13.17
N VAL A 347 21.16 6.67 12.17
CA VAL A 347 21.50 8.09 12.28
C VAL A 347 20.46 8.85 13.10
N LEU A 348 19.21 8.42 13.06
CA LEU A 348 18.09 9.09 13.73
C LEU A 348 17.63 8.39 15.02
N ASN A 349 18.33 7.36 15.48
CA ASN A 349 17.91 6.55 16.62
C ASN A 349 17.59 7.38 17.87
N GLU A 350 18.38 8.41 18.20
CA GLU A 350 18.12 9.30 19.32
C GLU A 350 16.78 10.06 19.18
N LEU A 351 16.40 10.43 17.96
CA LEU A 351 15.13 11.08 17.67
C LEU A 351 13.97 10.05 17.70
N LEU A 352 14.16 8.91 17.05
CA LEU A 352 13.14 7.86 16.92
C LEU A 352 12.85 7.18 18.26
N ASP A 353 13.85 7.04 19.12
CA ASP A 353 13.72 6.50 20.48
C ASP A 353 13.19 7.52 21.48
N HIS A 354 13.10 8.79 21.11
CA HIS A 354 12.63 9.84 22.02
C HIS A 354 11.13 9.63 22.35
N PRO A 355 10.74 9.64 23.65
CA PRO A 355 9.37 9.37 24.08
C PRO A 355 8.29 10.28 23.45
N LEU A 356 8.62 11.53 23.15
CA LEU A 356 7.70 12.47 22.49
C LEU A 356 7.51 12.11 21.02
N TRP A 357 8.54 11.64 20.32
CA TRP A 357 8.44 11.14 18.97
C TRP A 357 7.48 9.93 18.93
N GLN A 358 7.77 8.92 19.73
CA GLN A 358 6.97 7.69 19.77
C GLN A 358 5.50 7.93 20.15
N ARG A 359 5.26 8.89 21.03
CA ARG A 359 3.91 9.17 21.53
C ARG A 359 3.08 10.07 20.61
N HIS A 360 3.69 11.05 19.95
CA HIS A 360 2.95 12.11 19.28
C HIS A 360 3.21 12.20 17.76
N LEU A 361 4.37 11.77 17.28
CA LEU A 361 4.72 11.89 15.87
C LEU A 361 4.68 10.55 15.13
N GLN A 362 5.18 9.49 15.72
CA GLN A 362 5.19 8.17 15.10
C GLN A 362 3.79 7.65 14.70
N PRO A 363 2.70 7.90 15.46
CA PRO A 363 1.36 7.52 15.02
C PRO A 363 0.82 8.35 13.85
N ALA A 364 1.43 9.51 13.57
CA ALA A 364 0.96 10.47 12.57
C ALA A 364 1.84 10.50 11.30
N ILE A 365 3.03 9.93 11.36
CA ILE A 365 4.04 10.02 10.28
C ILE A 365 4.54 8.62 9.94
N SER A 366 4.38 8.21 8.68
CA SER A 366 5.04 7.01 8.17
C SER A 366 6.55 7.21 8.17
N LEU A 367 7.31 6.31 8.81
CA LEU A 367 8.78 6.37 8.82
C LEU A 367 9.38 6.36 7.42
N SER A 368 8.82 5.55 6.51
CA SER A 368 9.28 5.50 5.13
C SER A 368 9.01 6.80 4.37
N GLN A 369 7.90 7.48 4.66
CA GLN A 369 7.59 8.79 4.08
C GLN A 369 8.52 9.86 4.66
N PHE A 370 8.76 9.84 5.96
CA PHE A 370 9.68 10.75 6.65
C PHE A 370 11.12 10.59 6.12
N GLN A 371 11.60 9.36 5.93
CA GLN A 371 12.89 9.08 5.32
C GLN A 371 13.01 9.70 3.93
N GLU A 372 12.04 9.47 3.07
CA GLU A 372 12.00 10.03 1.72
C GLU A 372 12.01 11.57 1.74
N ASP A 373 11.21 12.19 2.61
CA ASP A 373 11.13 13.64 2.75
C ASP A 373 12.45 14.25 3.20
N VAL A 374 13.14 13.63 4.18
CA VAL A 374 14.44 14.06 4.67
C VAL A 374 15.50 13.93 3.57
N LEU A 375 15.54 12.82 2.84
CA LEU A 375 16.52 12.59 1.78
C LEU A 375 16.34 13.59 0.62
N VAL A 376 15.09 13.83 0.18
CA VAL A 376 14.77 14.81 -0.86
C VAL A 376 15.16 16.24 -0.42
N ALA A 377 14.77 16.64 0.80
CA ALA A 377 15.10 17.96 1.33
C ALA A 377 16.62 18.16 1.48
N THR A 378 17.33 17.14 1.97
CA THR A 378 18.78 17.15 2.13
C THR A 378 19.49 17.28 0.80
N ARG A 379 19.06 16.47 -0.20
CA ARG A 379 19.58 16.54 -1.56
C ARG A 379 19.44 17.93 -2.16
N ASN A 380 18.22 18.47 -2.13
CA ASN A 380 17.96 19.80 -2.67
C ASN A 380 18.83 20.86 -1.98
N LYS A 381 18.87 20.88 -0.64
CA LYS A 381 19.63 21.85 0.13
C LYS A 381 21.14 21.80 -0.17
N ILE A 382 21.70 20.61 -0.36
CA ILE A 382 23.14 20.48 -0.68
C ILE A 382 23.39 20.90 -2.12
N LEU A 383 22.57 20.46 -3.08
CA LEU A 383 22.71 20.88 -4.49
C LEU A 383 22.62 22.40 -4.61
N LEU A 384 21.64 23.02 -3.95
CA LEU A 384 21.50 24.48 -3.90
C LEU A 384 22.78 25.18 -3.41
N SER A 385 23.35 24.69 -2.31
CA SER A 385 24.57 25.25 -1.74
C SER A 385 25.80 25.10 -2.66
N LEU A 386 25.78 24.11 -3.56
CA LEU A 386 26.86 23.91 -4.55
C LEU A 386 26.70 24.81 -5.78
N TYR A 387 25.45 25.20 -6.13
CA TYR A 387 25.17 26.00 -7.33
C TYR A 387 25.12 27.51 -7.06
N GLN A 388 24.95 27.95 -5.83
CA GLN A 388 24.98 29.35 -5.43
C GLN A 388 26.41 29.96 -5.30
N LYS A 389 27.46 29.17 -5.46
CA LYS A 389 28.87 29.63 -5.46
C LYS A 389 29.46 29.56 -6.88
#